data_d324f4a46bcd9b56720dd28ff4c31672
#
_entry.id   d324f4a46bcd9b56720dd28ff4c31672
#
_cell.length_a   1.000
_cell.length_b   1.000
_cell.length_c   1.000
_cell.angle_alpha   90.00
_cell.angle_beta   90.00
_cell.angle_gamma   90.00
#
_symmetry.space_group_name_H-M   'P 1'
#
loop_
_entity.id
_entity.type
_entity.pdbx_description
1 polymer ?
#
loop_
_entity_poly.entity_id
_entity_poly.type
_entity_poly.pdbx_seq_one_letter_code
_entity_poly.pdbx_strand_id
1 'polypeptide(L)'
;HLEHAMSLVEIYVVRGNMFEARLTKMTFENIYSAGSMKCTAQAIANSGERNVWQTTPSGLNNAVYTFEPTSTTIIGDERNNTEAVMKIMCIPQQITANTKLTIEYEINEKVTADSPDNFVTHSEEFYLFNYNPINYQSGHRIVYTATIDSGVNLEGVVKDWINVDYIEGTVLPEIK
;
A
#
# COMPACT_ATOMS: atom_id res chain seq x y z
N HIS A 1 21.93 6.09 -12.25
CA HIS A 1 20.83 5.61 -11.39
C HIS A 1 19.65 6.52 -11.62
N LEU A 2 18.56 5.97 -12.13
CA LEU A 2 17.26 6.66 -12.16
C LEU A 2 16.58 6.33 -10.83
N GLU A 3 16.31 7.36 -10.04
CA GLU A 3 15.53 7.22 -8.83
C GLU A 3 14.05 7.44 -9.13
N HIS A 4 13.19 6.69 -8.46
CA HIS A 4 11.76 6.91 -8.57
C HIS A 4 11.39 8.26 -7.99
N ALA A 5 10.74 9.10 -8.80
CA ALA A 5 10.28 10.42 -8.37
C ALA A 5 9.02 10.37 -7.51
N MET A 6 8.32 9.24 -7.54
CA MET A 6 7.07 8.99 -6.85
C MET A 6 7.28 8.11 -5.63
N SER A 7 6.27 8.01 -4.79
CA SER A 7 6.14 7.00 -3.75
C SER A 7 5.19 5.90 -4.23
N LEU A 8 5.45 4.66 -3.85
CA LEU A 8 4.54 3.55 -4.05
C LEU A 8 3.90 3.16 -2.73
N VAL A 9 2.58 3.15 -2.67
CA VAL A 9 1.82 2.60 -1.54
C VAL A 9 1.27 1.25 -1.94
N GLU A 10 1.58 0.23 -1.17
CA GLU A 10 1.07 -1.13 -1.33
C GLU A 10 0.29 -1.53 -0.09
N ILE A 11 -0.90 -2.08 -0.30
CA ILE A 11 -1.76 -2.53 0.78
C ILE A 11 -2.01 -4.02 0.62
N TYR A 12 -1.61 -4.77 1.63
CA TYR A 12 -1.82 -6.20 1.76
C TYR A 12 -2.94 -6.44 2.76
N VAL A 13 -3.79 -7.40 2.45
CA VAL A 13 -4.82 -7.87 3.39
C VAL A 13 -4.59 -9.35 3.61
N VAL A 14 -4.34 -9.72 4.84
CA VAL A 14 -4.04 -11.10 5.24
C VAL A 14 -5.01 -11.56 6.31
N ARG A 15 -5.22 -12.86 6.38
CA ARG A 15 -6.04 -13.49 7.40
C ARG A 15 -5.14 -14.00 8.54
N GLY A 16 -5.54 -13.74 9.77
CA GLY A 16 -4.96 -14.37 10.96
C GLY A 16 -5.37 -15.85 11.10
N ASN A 17 -5.41 -16.34 12.31
CA ASN A 17 -5.68 -17.76 12.58
C ASN A 17 -7.18 -18.16 12.52
N MET A 18 -8.02 -17.32 11.99
CA MET A 18 -9.46 -17.46 12.03
C MET A 18 -10.05 -18.09 10.76
N PHE A 19 -11.37 -18.20 10.73
CA PHE A 19 -12.20 -18.74 9.69
C PHE A 19 -12.00 -18.07 8.32
N GLU A 20 -12.69 -18.58 7.30
CA GLU A 20 -12.69 -17.96 5.98
C GLU A 20 -13.10 -16.49 6.08
N ALA A 21 -12.29 -15.62 5.48
CA ALA A 21 -12.58 -14.20 5.34
C ALA A 21 -12.54 -13.79 3.87
N ARG A 22 -13.37 -12.83 3.49
CA ARG A 22 -13.54 -12.35 2.12
C ARG A 22 -13.45 -10.84 2.11
N LEU A 23 -12.58 -10.30 1.26
CA LEU A 23 -12.53 -8.87 1.04
C LEU A 23 -13.65 -8.47 0.08
N THR A 24 -14.45 -7.50 0.48
CA THR A 24 -15.57 -6.98 -0.33
C THR A 24 -15.25 -5.63 -0.94
N LYS A 25 -14.54 -4.76 -0.18
CA LYS A 25 -14.15 -3.46 -0.66
C LYS A 25 -12.98 -2.89 0.11
N MET A 26 -12.21 -2.05 -0.54
CA MET A 26 -11.19 -1.25 0.13
C MET A 26 -11.16 0.15 -0.47
N THR A 27 -11.09 1.16 0.38
CA THR A 27 -11.06 2.57 -0.03
C THR A 27 -9.93 3.29 0.66
N PHE A 28 -9.09 3.98 -0.12
CA PHE A 28 -8.00 4.81 0.36
C PHE A 28 -8.27 6.27 -0.03
N GLU A 29 -8.36 7.16 0.95
CA GLU A 29 -8.92 8.49 0.77
C GLU A 29 -8.03 9.59 1.30
N ASN A 30 -8.26 10.80 0.78
CA ASN A 30 -7.72 12.05 1.28
C ASN A 30 -6.19 12.12 1.19
N ILE A 31 -5.65 11.79 0.02
CA ILE A 31 -4.28 12.05 -0.34
C ILE A 31 -4.22 13.05 -1.50
N TYR A 32 -3.10 13.77 -1.63
CA TYR A 32 -2.88 14.61 -2.79
C TYR A 32 -2.67 13.74 -4.04
N SER A 33 -3.48 13.98 -5.06
CA SER A 33 -3.38 13.31 -6.36
C SER A 33 -2.56 14.10 -7.38
N ALA A 34 -2.31 15.38 -7.11
CA ALA A 34 -1.59 16.27 -8.00
C ALA A 34 -0.59 17.14 -7.22
N GLY A 35 0.38 17.68 -7.93
CA GLY A 35 1.39 18.55 -7.36
C GLY A 35 2.37 19.01 -8.42
N SER A 36 3.24 19.92 -8.05
CA SER A 36 4.40 20.32 -8.83
C SER A 36 5.64 19.60 -8.31
N MET A 37 6.50 19.20 -9.23
CA MET A 37 7.77 18.59 -8.91
C MET A 37 8.89 19.43 -9.51
N LYS A 38 9.83 19.85 -8.66
CA LYS A 38 11.04 20.54 -9.07
C LYS A 38 12.22 19.58 -8.95
N CYS A 39 12.80 19.25 -10.09
CA CYS A 39 14.08 18.56 -10.11
C CYS A 39 15.19 19.60 -10.04
N THR A 40 15.95 19.62 -8.97
CA THR A 40 17.16 20.41 -8.87
C THR A 40 18.32 19.47 -9.12
N ALA A 41 18.94 19.58 -10.31
CA ALA A 41 20.24 18.95 -10.53
C ALA A 41 21.25 19.70 -9.65
N GLN A 42 21.39 19.27 -8.42
CA GLN A 42 22.49 19.74 -7.59
C GLN A 42 23.74 19.06 -8.12
N ALA A 43 24.71 19.84 -8.58
CA ALA A 43 26.00 19.30 -8.95
C ALA A 43 26.52 18.52 -7.75
N ILE A 44 26.70 17.21 -7.91
CA ILE A 44 27.24 16.33 -6.89
C ILE A 44 28.72 16.65 -6.77
N ALA A 45 29.03 17.73 -6.08
CA ALA A 45 30.37 18.02 -5.64
C ALA A 45 30.54 17.40 -4.26
N ASN A 46 31.06 16.19 -4.21
CA ASN A 46 31.68 15.57 -3.04
C ASN A 46 30.81 15.15 -1.84
N SER A 47 29.46 15.21 -1.90
CA SER A 47 28.66 14.92 -0.70
C SER A 47 27.90 13.60 -0.75
N GLY A 48 27.90 12.88 -1.85
CA GLY A 48 27.06 11.68 -1.99
C GLY A 48 25.54 11.98 -1.96
N GLU A 49 25.18 13.27 -1.91
CA GLU A 49 23.78 13.67 -1.97
C GLU A 49 23.26 13.50 -3.40
N ARG A 50 22.20 12.74 -3.50
CA ARG A 50 21.49 12.45 -4.74
C ARG A 50 20.57 13.61 -5.11
N ASN A 51 20.13 13.66 -6.36
CA ASN A 51 19.12 14.63 -6.80
C ASN A 51 17.91 14.62 -5.87
N VAL A 52 17.66 15.73 -5.19
CA VAL A 52 16.51 15.85 -4.31
C VAL A 52 15.32 16.31 -5.15
N TRP A 53 14.33 15.48 -5.28
CA TRP A 53 13.04 15.85 -5.84
C TRP A 53 12.25 16.61 -4.77
N GLN A 54 11.97 17.87 -5.02
CA GLN A 54 11.07 18.66 -4.19
C GLN A 54 9.68 18.59 -4.80
N THR A 55 8.76 17.97 -4.10
CA THR A 55 7.36 17.94 -4.48
C THR A 55 6.60 18.95 -3.63
N THR A 56 5.76 19.74 -4.28
CA THR A 56 4.79 20.58 -3.61
C THR A 56 3.43 20.05 -3.96
N PRO A 57 2.77 19.33 -3.05
CA PRO A 57 1.41 18.87 -3.26
C PRO A 57 0.49 20.08 -3.50
N SER A 58 -0.38 19.99 -4.49
CA SER A 58 -1.34 21.03 -4.80
C SER A 58 -2.71 20.41 -5.06
N GLY A 59 -3.74 21.21 -4.81
CA GLY A 59 -5.12 20.73 -4.95
C GLY A 59 -5.72 20.27 -3.63
N LEU A 60 -6.87 19.63 -3.71
CA LEU A 60 -7.59 19.15 -2.54
C LEU A 60 -7.12 17.74 -2.18
N ASN A 61 -7.03 17.47 -0.88
CA ASN A 61 -6.75 16.15 -0.30
C ASN A 61 -7.97 15.24 -0.41
N ASN A 62 -8.50 15.07 -1.62
CA ASN A 62 -9.75 14.34 -1.81
C ASN A 62 -9.65 13.23 -2.86
N ALA A 63 -8.44 12.84 -3.21
CA ALA A 63 -8.28 11.68 -4.06
C ALA A 63 -8.78 10.45 -3.31
N VAL A 64 -9.59 9.65 -4.01
CA VAL A 64 -10.18 8.42 -3.51
C VAL A 64 -9.80 7.29 -4.46
N TYR A 65 -9.17 6.27 -3.92
CA TYR A 65 -8.85 5.04 -4.64
C TYR A 65 -9.70 3.92 -4.06
N THR A 66 -10.48 3.28 -4.91
CA THR A 66 -11.37 2.20 -4.51
C THR A 66 -10.97 0.91 -5.20
N PHE A 67 -10.90 -0.15 -4.43
CA PHE A 67 -10.79 -1.51 -4.90
C PHE A 67 -12.08 -2.26 -4.55
N GLU A 68 -12.77 -2.76 -5.56
CA GLU A 68 -13.92 -3.64 -5.44
C GLU A 68 -13.63 -4.89 -6.28
N PRO A 69 -13.44 -6.04 -5.66
CA PRO A 69 -13.14 -7.26 -6.41
C PRO A 69 -14.35 -7.66 -7.26
N THR A 70 -14.10 -8.08 -8.50
CA THR A 70 -15.15 -8.56 -9.42
C THR A 70 -15.73 -9.91 -9.02
N SER A 71 -15.05 -10.62 -8.15
CA SER A 71 -15.49 -11.86 -7.51
C SER A 71 -15.05 -11.83 -6.06
N THR A 72 -15.74 -12.60 -5.22
CA THR A 72 -15.37 -12.71 -3.80
C THR A 72 -13.91 -13.10 -3.67
N THR A 73 -13.09 -12.21 -3.15
CA THR A 73 -11.66 -12.47 -2.93
C THR A 73 -11.49 -13.11 -1.57
N ILE A 74 -11.15 -14.38 -1.55
CA ILE A 74 -10.80 -15.09 -0.31
C ILE A 74 -9.46 -14.55 0.18
N ILE A 75 -9.44 -14.10 1.42
CA ILE A 75 -8.22 -13.58 2.04
C ILE A 75 -7.36 -14.77 2.47
N GLY A 76 -6.16 -14.86 1.90
CA GLY A 76 -5.17 -15.86 2.27
C GLY A 76 -4.51 -15.60 3.62
N ASP A 77 -3.84 -16.59 4.17
CA ASP A 77 -2.95 -16.41 5.30
C ASP A 77 -1.66 -15.65 4.87
N GLU A 78 -0.86 -15.21 5.83
CA GLU A 78 0.37 -14.46 5.56
C GLU A 78 1.35 -15.20 4.62
N ARG A 79 1.31 -16.53 4.62
CA ARG A 79 2.22 -17.37 3.83
C ARG A 79 1.84 -17.44 2.36
N ASN A 80 0.57 -17.25 2.07
CA ASN A 80 0.01 -17.39 0.72
C ASN A 80 -0.31 -16.06 0.05
N ASN A 81 -0.25 -14.94 0.77
CA ASN A 81 -0.55 -13.62 0.23
C ASN A 81 0.72 -12.93 -0.25
N THR A 82 1.09 -13.19 -1.49
CA THR A 82 2.31 -12.64 -2.11
C THR A 82 2.07 -11.35 -2.87
N GLU A 83 0.81 -10.95 -3.07
CA GLU A 83 0.46 -9.78 -3.87
C GLU A 83 -0.32 -8.75 -3.06
N ALA A 84 0.04 -7.47 -3.27
CA ALA A 84 -0.73 -6.37 -2.71
C ALA A 84 -2.10 -6.29 -3.38
N VAL A 85 -3.14 -6.15 -2.56
CA VAL A 85 -4.51 -5.96 -3.02
C VAL A 85 -4.66 -4.63 -3.74
N MET A 86 -3.98 -3.59 -3.25
CA MET A 86 -3.99 -2.26 -3.84
C MET A 86 -2.57 -1.74 -3.98
N LYS A 87 -2.25 -1.16 -5.15
CA LYS A 87 -0.98 -0.49 -5.44
C LYS A 87 -1.27 0.90 -5.99
N ILE A 88 -0.78 1.90 -5.32
CA ILE A 88 -1.01 3.31 -5.65
C ILE A 88 0.32 4.02 -5.79
N MET A 89 0.59 4.58 -6.98
CA MET A 89 1.66 5.55 -7.13
C MET A 89 1.12 6.92 -6.74
N CYS A 90 1.76 7.56 -5.80
CA CYS A 90 1.38 8.90 -5.35
C CYS A 90 2.58 9.85 -5.34
N ILE A 91 2.29 11.13 -5.41
CA ILE A 91 3.32 12.16 -5.25
C ILE A 91 3.87 12.09 -3.81
N PRO A 92 5.18 12.31 -3.61
CA PRO A 92 5.75 12.41 -2.28
C PRO A 92 5.04 13.50 -1.47
N GLN A 93 4.58 13.14 -0.28
CA GLN A 93 3.78 14.02 0.56
C GLN A 93 3.81 13.59 2.02
N GLN A 94 3.55 14.53 2.89
CA GLN A 94 3.13 14.20 4.25
C GLN A 94 1.62 13.98 4.25
N ILE A 95 1.19 12.83 4.74
CA ILE A 95 -0.24 12.54 4.87
C ILE A 95 -0.87 13.38 5.99
N THR A 96 -2.16 13.62 5.87
CA THR A 96 -2.91 14.44 6.82
C THR A 96 -3.67 13.57 7.82
N ALA A 97 -4.17 14.20 8.87
CA ALA A 97 -5.04 13.53 9.85
C ALA A 97 -6.33 12.94 9.24
N ASN A 98 -6.70 13.40 8.03
CA ASN A 98 -7.88 12.92 7.32
C ASN A 98 -7.57 11.78 6.34
N THR A 99 -6.30 11.44 6.11
CA THR A 99 -5.92 10.33 5.24
C THR A 99 -6.40 9.02 5.86
N LYS A 100 -7.25 8.31 5.14
CA LYS A 100 -8.01 7.18 5.69
C LYS A 100 -7.95 5.97 4.76
N LEU A 101 -7.82 4.80 5.36
CA LEU A 101 -8.04 3.50 4.74
C LEU A 101 -9.28 2.87 5.36
N THR A 102 -10.26 2.51 4.54
CA THR A 102 -11.44 1.74 4.96
C THR A 102 -11.36 0.36 4.33
N ILE A 103 -11.59 -0.68 5.13
CA ILE A 103 -11.59 -2.08 4.71
C ILE A 103 -12.96 -2.67 5.05
N GLU A 104 -13.68 -3.11 4.02
CA GLU A 104 -14.95 -3.82 4.15
C GLU A 104 -14.70 -5.30 3.83
N TYR A 105 -15.14 -6.19 4.70
CA TYR A 105 -14.87 -7.61 4.61
C TYR A 105 -15.98 -8.43 5.23
N GLU A 106 -16.01 -9.72 4.92
CA GLU A 106 -16.91 -10.69 5.52
C GLU A 106 -16.10 -11.76 6.25
N ILE A 107 -16.55 -12.16 7.40
CA ILE A 107 -16.02 -13.30 8.16
C ILE A 107 -17.08 -14.40 8.20
N ASN A 108 -16.66 -15.63 7.97
CA ASN A 108 -17.52 -16.79 8.15
C ASN A 108 -17.59 -17.16 9.65
N GLU A 109 -18.66 -16.74 10.30
CA GLU A 109 -18.91 -16.95 11.74
C GLU A 109 -19.63 -18.29 12.03
N LYS A 110 -19.37 -19.33 11.27
CA LYS A 110 -19.98 -20.63 11.54
C LYS A 110 -19.53 -21.21 12.89
N VAL A 111 -20.48 -21.80 13.59
CA VAL A 111 -20.28 -22.29 14.97
C VAL A 111 -19.42 -23.56 15.00
N THR A 112 -19.58 -24.43 14.02
CA THR A 112 -18.83 -25.70 13.88
C THR A 112 -18.45 -25.92 12.41
N ALA A 113 -17.54 -26.85 12.15
CA ALA A 113 -17.12 -27.16 10.79
C ALA A 113 -18.30 -27.64 9.91
N ASP A 114 -19.28 -28.34 10.53
CA ASP A 114 -20.45 -28.89 9.83
C ASP A 114 -21.64 -27.93 9.76
N SER A 115 -21.53 -26.74 10.40
CA SER A 115 -22.56 -25.71 10.31
C SER A 115 -22.57 -25.07 8.91
N PRO A 116 -23.72 -24.61 8.42
CA PRO A 116 -23.78 -23.84 7.18
C PRO A 116 -22.93 -22.56 7.33
N ASP A 117 -22.39 -22.12 6.21
CA ASP A 117 -21.64 -20.85 6.17
C ASP A 117 -22.53 -19.70 6.58
N ASN A 118 -21.99 -18.83 7.43
CA ASN A 118 -22.63 -17.62 7.93
C ASN A 118 -21.66 -16.45 7.78
N PHE A 119 -21.70 -15.78 6.63
CA PHE A 119 -20.86 -14.61 6.38
C PHE A 119 -21.47 -13.36 6.95
N VAL A 120 -20.75 -12.70 7.84
CA VAL A 120 -21.12 -11.44 8.47
C VAL A 120 -20.20 -10.34 7.95
N THR A 121 -20.81 -9.24 7.51
CA THR A 121 -20.10 -8.08 6.98
C THR A 121 -19.56 -7.20 8.10
N HIS A 122 -18.32 -6.78 7.95
CA HIS A 122 -17.61 -5.88 8.83
C HIS A 122 -17.03 -4.72 8.02
N SER A 123 -16.82 -3.59 8.69
CA SER A 123 -16.15 -2.41 8.11
C SER A 123 -15.30 -1.76 9.17
N GLU A 124 -14.04 -1.49 8.85
CA GLU A 124 -13.12 -0.79 9.74
C GLU A 124 -12.42 0.36 9.04
N GLU A 125 -12.21 1.44 9.79
CA GLU A 125 -11.58 2.67 9.32
C GLU A 125 -10.28 2.94 10.07
N PHE A 126 -9.22 3.23 9.32
CA PHE A 126 -7.90 3.54 9.83
C PHE A 126 -7.49 4.94 9.37
N TYR A 127 -7.34 5.86 10.31
CA TYR A 127 -6.73 7.15 10.04
C TYR A 127 -5.22 6.99 10.03
N LEU A 128 -4.65 6.96 8.83
CA LEU A 128 -3.26 6.54 8.61
C LEU A 128 -2.23 7.47 9.26
N PHE A 129 -2.62 8.70 9.59
CA PHE A 129 -1.77 9.62 10.34
C PHE A 129 -1.40 9.08 11.75
N ASN A 130 -2.21 8.20 12.31
CA ASN A 130 -1.95 7.53 13.59
C ASN A 130 -1.02 6.31 13.45
N TYR A 131 -0.65 5.96 12.23
CA TYR A 131 0.22 4.84 11.90
C TYR A 131 1.46 5.36 11.19
N ASN A 132 2.63 4.76 11.45
CA ASN A 132 3.81 5.05 10.66
C ASN A 132 3.77 4.24 9.35
N PRO A 133 4.31 4.76 8.26
CA PRO A 133 4.93 6.08 8.10
C PRO A 133 3.92 7.18 7.72
N ILE A 134 4.18 8.41 8.17
CA ILE A 134 3.38 9.59 7.81
C ILE A 134 3.98 10.40 6.65
N ASN A 135 5.24 10.16 6.30
CA ASN A 135 5.95 10.83 5.21
C ASN A 135 6.17 9.85 4.05
N TYR A 136 5.52 10.11 2.94
CA TYR A 136 5.72 9.40 1.68
C TYR A 136 6.78 10.12 0.87
N GLN A 137 7.98 9.57 0.80
CA GLN A 137 9.12 10.20 0.14
C GLN A 137 9.37 9.58 -1.25
N SER A 138 10.00 10.37 -2.12
CA SER A 138 10.51 9.87 -3.41
C SER A 138 11.33 8.60 -3.24
N GLY A 139 11.08 7.61 -4.08
CA GLY A 139 11.81 6.34 -4.07
C GLY A 139 11.47 5.43 -2.90
N HIS A 140 10.49 5.79 -2.08
CA HIS A 140 10.02 4.93 -1.01
C HIS A 140 8.83 4.07 -1.43
N ARG A 141 8.82 2.86 -0.95
CA ARG A 141 7.70 1.93 -0.98
C ARG A 141 7.11 1.83 0.42
N ILE A 142 5.88 2.30 0.57
CA ILE A 142 5.13 2.24 1.81
C ILE A 142 4.26 1.00 1.75
N VAL A 143 4.44 0.10 2.69
CA VAL A 143 3.71 -1.17 2.76
C VAL A 143 2.83 -1.16 3.99
N TYR A 144 1.53 -1.24 3.78
CA TYR A 144 0.55 -1.49 4.83
C TYR A 144 0.11 -2.94 4.77
N THR A 145 0.08 -3.59 5.92
CA THR A 145 -0.47 -4.93 6.08
C THR A 145 -1.64 -4.88 7.05
N ALA A 146 -2.81 -5.21 6.57
CA ALA A 146 -4.01 -5.34 7.37
C ALA A 146 -4.25 -6.83 7.67
N THR A 147 -4.11 -7.21 8.93
CA THR A 147 -4.36 -8.59 9.37
C THR A 147 -5.75 -8.67 9.97
N ILE A 148 -6.62 -9.44 9.33
CA ILE A 148 -7.99 -9.69 9.78
C ILE A 148 -7.99 -10.91 10.73
N ASP A 149 -8.40 -10.65 11.97
CA ASP A 149 -8.55 -11.68 13.00
C ASP A 149 -9.89 -11.46 13.73
N SER A 150 -9.92 -11.22 15.02
CA SER A 150 -11.12 -10.78 15.77
C SER A 150 -11.52 -9.32 15.49
N GLY A 151 -10.74 -8.62 14.75
CA GLY A 151 -10.81 -7.25 14.21
C GLY A 151 -9.68 -7.09 13.21
N VAL A 152 -9.39 -5.87 12.76
CA VAL A 152 -8.27 -5.63 11.85
C VAL A 152 -7.11 -4.97 12.58
N ASN A 153 -5.94 -5.57 12.52
CA ASN A 153 -4.69 -4.95 12.93
C ASN A 153 -3.97 -4.40 11.70
N LEU A 154 -3.61 -3.11 11.72
CA LEU A 154 -2.92 -2.43 10.64
C LEU A 154 -1.48 -2.10 11.03
N GLU A 155 -0.53 -2.55 10.22
CA GLU A 155 0.89 -2.24 10.34
C GLU A 155 1.40 -1.55 9.09
N GLY A 156 2.26 -0.54 9.27
CA GLY A 156 2.89 0.19 8.16
C GLY A 156 4.42 0.14 8.24
N VAL A 157 5.07 -0.10 7.11
CA VAL A 157 6.54 -0.18 7.00
C VAL A 157 7.01 0.60 5.78
N VAL A 158 8.12 1.33 5.92
CA VAL A 158 8.84 1.93 4.78
C VAL A 158 9.88 0.94 4.29
N LYS A 159 9.90 0.74 2.98
CA LYS A 159 10.94 -0.01 2.28
C LYS A 159 11.52 0.86 1.18
N ASP A 160 12.76 0.64 0.81
CA ASP A 160 13.32 1.26 -0.38
C ASP A 160 12.61 0.69 -1.61
N TRP A 161 12.24 1.55 -2.53
CA TRP A 161 11.71 1.12 -3.82
C TRP A 161 12.87 0.72 -4.72
N ILE A 162 13.40 -0.44 -4.44
CA ILE A 162 14.43 -1.07 -5.27
C ILE A 162 13.69 -1.85 -6.36
N ASN A 163 14.03 -1.61 -7.63
CA ASN A 163 13.61 -2.52 -8.71
C ASN A 163 14.30 -3.87 -8.46
N VAL A 164 13.55 -4.83 -7.96
CA VAL A 164 14.05 -6.17 -7.61
C VAL A 164 14.38 -7.02 -8.84
N ASP A 165 14.21 -6.48 -10.05
CA ASP A 165 14.49 -7.19 -11.30
C ASP A 165 15.97 -7.25 -11.69
N TYR A 166 16.88 -6.80 -10.82
CA TYR A 166 18.29 -7.14 -10.98
C TYR A 166 18.56 -8.47 -10.26
N ILE A 167 18.19 -9.57 -10.89
CA ILE A 167 18.77 -10.87 -10.57
C ILE A 167 20.23 -10.78 -10.98
N GLU A 168 21.13 -10.64 -10.03
CA GLU A 168 22.56 -10.82 -10.27
C GLU A 168 22.75 -12.17 -10.96
N GLY A 169 23.16 -12.14 -12.22
CA GLY A 169 23.49 -13.33 -12.98
C GLY A 169 22.78 -13.51 -14.32
N THR A 170 21.84 -12.65 -14.72
CA THR A 170 21.29 -12.70 -16.07
C THR A 170 22.20 -11.92 -17.02
N VAL A 171 23.11 -12.60 -17.65
CA VAL A 171 23.85 -12.06 -18.80
C VAL A 171 22.82 -11.89 -19.91
N LEU A 172 22.48 -10.63 -20.24
CA LEU A 172 21.69 -10.35 -21.43
C LEU A 172 22.46 -10.86 -22.66
N PRO A 173 21.81 -11.57 -23.60
CA PRO A 173 22.46 -11.98 -24.81
C PRO A 173 22.91 -10.74 -25.59
N GLU A 174 24.17 -10.72 -26.02
CA GLU A 174 24.67 -9.68 -26.91
C GLU A 174 23.81 -9.64 -28.18
N ILE A 175 23.20 -8.50 -28.43
CA ILE A 175 22.53 -8.22 -29.69
C ILE A 175 23.65 -7.98 -30.70
N LYS A 176 23.81 -8.94 -31.62
CA LYS A 176 24.67 -8.79 -32.81
C LYS A 176 23.94 -8.03 -33.89
#